data_af2b110ad9b207c9924c96219cfeafa6
#
_entry.id   af2b110ad9b207c9924c96219cfeafa6
#
_cell.length_a   1.000
_cell.length_b   1.000
_cell.length_c   1.000
_cell.angle_alpha   90.00
_cell.angle_beta   90.00
_cell.angle_gamma   90.00
#
_symmetry.space_group_name_H-M   'P 1'
#
loop_
_entity.id
_entity.type
_entity.pdbx_description
1 polymer ?
#
loop_
_entity_poly.entity_id
_entity_poly.type
_entity_poly.pdbx_seq_one_letter_code
_entity_poly.pdbx_strand_id
1 'polypeptide(L)'
;MTTDMPVTTDCEEGHPGGPRTGRPRSRGRALLATCAALVAVLLGACTSLPNAGAPQPFDVSVPDSDPLDLAARAPTRGADPASLISGFLLACAAGQTDDFATARLFLASDVAARWDPSAEVQVYSTDSTPEISASSDTDEVTVSAPAVATVAEDGEMTLPDSGAQVTRRFHLIQESGEWRISALDDGVVISESSFTSAYQLANLYFPSQDGQVLVPDPRWYPSKRLPTHLLTGLIAGPATSIAPAVLSALPVDASVPSQGIDISDQIAHVDLEGTSPVSEQDQRLLAWQVSATLTQTSAVSSVELDVSGTRIGTDDLPAGPVYRMESAIVSGDDGFSTLTGNVLSPLVGSSQLGAGARHPAIAPAGTATVAWVAGNGVSARRLADGQQSSQDLASPTWPSVDRLGWVWAASTGQEGADWTVLSADGQVTTLASPFTDSSTPTALRVSPDGARVVIVRRIGSGQGAWVAPVIRDTRGVPTGVGAAVAVAGLDEGVADVSWAGSSTLVALHRVQGGTELMIVPLGGRISTISAPSTAEHVTAGTTPTTVYVQTSDGSVLSRSGSVWQPVVAEISEIEFPG
;
A
#
# COMPACT_ATOMS: atom_id res chain seq x y z
N MET A 1 -20.48 -44.93 51.58
CA MET A 1 -21.15 -46.21 51.38
C MET A 1 -20.38 -46.90 50.31
N THR A 2 -19.48 -47.68 50.80
CA THR A 2 -19.32 -49.13 50.81
C THR A 2 -18.95 -49.67 49.43
N THR A 3 -17.63 -50.06 49.33
CA THR A 3 -17.09 -51.41 49.49
C THR A 3 -17.31 -52.26 48.22
N ASP A 4 -16.43 -53.05 47.63
CA ASP A 4 -15.28 -53.76 48.19
C ASP A 4 -14.48 -54.36 47.01
N MET A 5 -13.20 -54.52 47.19
CA MET A 5 -12.34 -55.57 46.63
C MET A 5 -12.66 -56.89 47.31
N PRO A 6 -12.28 -58.12 46.91
CA PRO A 6 -10.87 -58.59 46.88
C PRO A 6 -10.57 -59.77 45.89
N VAL A 7 -9.31 -60.08 45.55
CA VAL A 7 -8.27 -60.89 46.17
C VAL A 7 -8.11 -62.34 45.65
N THR A 8 -6.88 -62.69 45.23
CA THR A 8 -6.05 -63.90 45.37
C THR A 8 -6.46 -65.21 44.67
N THR A 9 -5.59 -66.10 44.25
CA THR A 9 -4.40 -66.80 44.81
C THR A 9 -3.78 -67.67 43.70
N ASP A 10 -2.51 -67.75 43.52
CA ASP A 10 -1.44 -68.61 44.07
C ASP A 10 -1.26 -70.02 43.53
N CYS A 11 0.03 -70.38 43.43
CA CYS A 11 0.72 -71.69 43.54
C CYS A 11 0.73 -72.63 42.33
N GLU A 12 1.72 -73.44 42.01
CA GLU A 12 3.04 -73.76 42.60
C GLU A 12 3.73 -74.78 41.68
N GLU A 13 5.05 -74.74 41.71
CA GLU A 13 6.04 -75.84 41.72
C GLU A 13 6.19 -76.89 40.60
N GLY A 14 7.44 -77.15 40.27
CA GLY A 14 7.96 -78.40 39.79
C GLY A 14 9.28 -78.40 39.03
N HIS A 15 10.43 -78.47 39.73
CA HIS A 15 11.73 -78.92 39.27
C HIS A 15 11.82 -80.47 39.38
N PRO A 16 12.87 -81.24 38.84
CA PRO A 16 14.23 -80.88 38.38
C PRO A 16 14.80 -81.76 37.20
N GLY A 17 16.04 -81.50 36.78
CA GLY A 17 16.91 -82.49 36.15
C GLY A 17 17.88 -81.97 35.07
N GLY A 18 19.15 -81.74 35.38
CA GLY A 18 20.25 -81.61 34.38
C GLY A 18 20.84 -83.01 34.02
N PRO A 19 21.99 -83.15 33.34
CA PRO A 19 23.09 -82.25 33.14
C PRO A 19 23.81 -82.32 31.75
N ARG A 20 24.78 -81.37 31.52
CA ARG A 20 26.04 -81.44 30.76
C ARG A 20 26.04 -81.61 29.22
N THR A 21 26.61 -80.74 28.44
CA THR A 21 28.00 -80.52 28.02
C THR A 21 28.07 -79.67 26.74
N GLY A 22 29.08 -78.85 26.55
CA GLY A 22 29.62 -78.46 25.22
C GLY A 22 29.59 -76.98 24.82
N ARG A 23 30.66 -76.23 25.17
CA ARG A 23 31.11 -75.08 24.38
C ARG A 23 31.65 -75.57 23.02
N PRO A 24 31.62 -74.82 21.88
CA PRO A 24 32.42 -73.58 21.79
C PRO A 24 31.88 -72.46 20.85
N ARG A 25 32.42 -71.27 21.06
CA ARG A 25 32.72 -70.17 20.15
C ARG A 25 31.66 -69.67 19.15
N SER A 26 31.12 -68.50 19.44
CA SER A 26 30.65 -67.59 18.37
C SER A 26 30.84 -66.10 18.76
N ARG A 27 32.12 -65.66 18.82
CA ARG A 27 32.44 -64.22 18.88
C ARG A 27 32.03 -63.43 17.61
N GLY A 28 31.74 -64.12 16.48
CA GLY A 28 31.34 -63.51 15.22
C GLY A 28 29.87 -63.06 15.12
N ARG A 29 28.94 -63.68 15.87
CA ARG A 29 27.54 -63.35 15.81
C ARG A 29 27.13 -62.13 16.65
N ALA A 30 27.89 -61.84 17.71
CA ALA A 30 27.65 -60.64 18.55
C ALA A 30 28.13 -59.38 17.81
N LEU A 31 29.23 -59.42 17.05
CA LEU A 31 29.72 -58.30 16.27
C LEU A 31 28.81 -57.95 15.08
N LEU A 32 28.22 -58.94 14.42
CA LEU A 32 27.25 -58.71 13.34
C LEU A 32 25.93 -58.15 13.85
N ALA A 33 25.47 -58.56 15.05
CA ALA A 33 24.26 -58.04 15.63
C ALA A 33 24.43 -56.59 16.11
N THR A 34 25.60 -56.21 16.67
CA THR A 34 25.91 -54.82 17.06
C THR A 34 26.10 -53.91 15.84
N CYS A 35 26.72 -54.36 14.78
CA CYS A 35 26.81 -53.56 13.53
C CYS A 35 25.43 -53.39 12.85
N ALA A 36 24.58 -54.40 12.85
CA ALA A 36 23.21 -54.28 12.29
C ALA A 36 22.34 -53.32 13.14
N ALA A 37 22.50 -53.35 14.48
CA ALA A 37 21.79 -52.41 15.36
C ALA A 37 22.28 -50.94 15.18
N LEU A 38 23.59 -50.75 14.95
CA LEU A 38 24.15 -49.42 14.70
C LEU A 38 23.69 -48.84 13.34
N VAL A 39 23.65 -49.71 12.30
CA VAL A 39 23.13 -49.30 10.96
C VAL A 39 21.64 -49.02 11.01
N ALA A 40 20.85 -49.75 11.78
CA ALA A 40 19.41 -49.46 11.97
C ALA A 40 19.15 -48.14 12.70
N VAL A 41 20.02 -47.77 13.68
CA VAL A 41 19.93 -46.49 14.38
C VAL A 41 20.37 -45.31 13.50
N LEU A 42 21.34 -45.52 12.60
CA LEU A 42 21.80 -44.49 11.64
C LEU A 42 20.82 -44.31 10.47
N LEU A 43 20.03 -45.30 10.10
CA LEU A 43 18.97 -45.18 9.09
C LEU A 43 17.65 -44.61 9.64
N GLY A 44 17.46 -44.61 10.96
CA GLY A 44 16.27 -44.02 11.63
C GLY A 44 16.41 -42.51 11.91
N ALA A 45 17.56 -41.90 11.71
CA ALA A 45 17.81 -40.50 12.04
C ALA A 45 17.46 -39.48 10.92
N CYS A 46 16.96 -39.95 9.76
CA CYS A 46 16.67 -39.08 8.61
C CYS A 46 15.18 -38.91 8.27
N THR A 47 14.24 -39.19 9.19
CA THR A 47 12.84 -39.01 8.87
C THR A 47 12.06 -38.30 9.98
N SER A 48 12.42 -37.07 10.29
CA SER A 48 11.50 -36.14 10.92
C SER A 48 11.92 -34.69 10.61
N LEU A 49 11.78 -34.29 9.37
CA LEU A 49 11.47 -32.89 9.09
C LEU A 49 9.99 -32.74 9.43
N PRO A 50 9.62 -31.82 10.33
CA PRO A 50 8.20 -31.51 10.57
C PRO A 50 7.67 -30.81 9.33
N ASN A 51 6.86 -31.50 8.52
CA ASN A 51 6.15 -30.96 7.37
C ASN A 51 4.80 -30.29 7.74
N ALA A 52 4.64 -29.85 8.97
CA ALA A 52 3.44 -29.15 9.41
C ALA A 52 3.78 -28.17 10.53
N GLY A 53 4.25 -27.01 10.17
CA GLY A 53 4.20 -25.79 10.93
C GLY A 53 3.69 -24.71 9.99
N ALA A 54 2.68 -23.96 10.41
CA ALA A 54 2.31 -22.73 9.69
C ALA A 54 3.59 -21.91 9.48
N PRO A 55 3.81 -21.33 8.29
CA PRO A 55 4.94 -20.43 8.09
C PRO A 55 4.85 -19.33 9.14
N GLN A 56 5.75 -19.34 10.09
CA GLN A 56 5.97 -18.20 10.96
C GLN A 56 6.51 -17.11 10.05
N PRO A 57 5.90 -15.92 10.00
CA PRO A 57 6.55 -14.80 9.35
C PRO A 57 7.92 -14.63 10.00
N PHE A 58 8.97 -14.79 9.21
CA PHE A 58 10.29 -14.37 9.62
C PHE A 58 10.22 -12.85 9.63
N ASP A 59 10.06 -12.27 10.81
CA ASP A 59 10.40 -10.88 11.02
C ASP A 59 11.91 -10.78 10.78
N VAL A 60 12.26 -10.53 9.53
CA VAL A 60 13.56 -9.96 9.23
C VAL A 60 13.49 -8.53 9.73
N SER A 61 13.79 -8.36 11.01
CA SER A 61 14.27 -7.08 11.50
C SER A 61 15.54 -6.80 10.69
N VAL A 62 15.37 -6.19 9.52
CA VAL A 62 16.48 -5.51 8.86
C VAL A 62 16.90 -4.44 9.87
N PRO A 63 18.12 -4.48 10.41
CA PRO A 63 18.58 -3.36 11.22
C PRO A 63 18.36 -2.13 10.35
N ASP A 64 17.73 -1.07 10.89
CA ASP A 64 17.78 0.24 10.28
C ASP A 64 19.26 0.49 9.97
N SER A 65 19.63 0.31 8.71
CA SER A 65 20.95 0.70 8.26
C SER A 65 20.91 2.22 8.37
N ASP A 66 21.66 2.76 9.32
CA ASP A 66 21.94 4.20 9.35
C ASP A 66 22.22 4.62 7.92
N PRO A 67 21.51 5.64 7.40
CA PRO A 67 21.75 6.12 6.04
C PRO A 67 23.25 6.35 5.90
N LEU A 68 23.85 5.81 4.84
CA LEU A 68 25.26 6.07 4.56
C LEU A 68 25.45 7.58 4.51
N ASP A 69 26.10 8.14 5.50
CA ASP A 69 26.42 9.57 5.59
C ASP A 69 27.35 9.91 4.43
N LEU A 70 26.76 10.31 3.30
CA LEU A 70 27.50 10.86 2.16
C LEU A 70 28.04 12.22 2.59
N ALA A 71 29.28 12.27 3.06
CA ALA A 71 29.92 13.52 3.40
C ALA A 71 30.17 14.33 2.11
N ALA A 72 29.38 15.37 1.90
CA ALA A 72 29.59 16.33 0.83
C ALA A 72 30.93 17.08 1.01
N ARG A 73 31.59 17.37 -0.10
CA ARG A 73 32.83 18.16 -0.10
C ARG A 73 32.55 19.58 -0.59
N ALA A 74 33.19 20.56 0.03
CA ALA A 74 33.18 21.95 -0.43
C ALA A 74 33.75 22.07 -1.86
N PRO A 75 33.41 23.15 -2.60
CA PRO A 75 33.94 23.38 -3.94
C PRO A 75 35.49 23.37 -3.96
N THR A 76 36.02 22.65 -4.95
CA THR A 76 37.49 22.58 -5.14
C THR A 76 37.99 23.88 -5.75
N ARG A 77 39.12 24.42 -5.24
CA ARG A 77 39.73 25.61 -5.79
C ARG A 77 40.15 25.39 -7.24
N GLY A 78 39.84 26.38 -8.11
CA GLY A 78 40.16 26.33 -9.52
C GLY A 78 39.34 25.31 -10.32
N ALA A 79 38.23 24.81 -9.77
CA ALA A 79 37.33 23.93 -10.51
C ALA A 79 36.77 24.62 -11.74
N ASP A 80 36.72 23.91 -12.86
CA ASP A 80 36.02 24.37 -14.06
C ASP A 80 34.49 24.32 -13.85
N PRO A 81 33.71 24.99 -14.74
CA PRO A 81 32.26 25.07 -14.61
C PRO A 81 31.56 23.69 -14.47
N ALA A 82 31.93 22.68 -15.25
CA ALA A 82 31.32 21.37 -15.22
C ALA A 82 31.65 20.63 -13.92
N SER A 83 32.87 20.71 -13.46
CA SER A 83 33.33 20.16 -12.18
C SER A 83 32.65 20.84 -10.98
N LEU A 84 32.39 22.14 -11.04
CA LEU A 84 31.65 22.87 -10.01
C LEU A 84 30.22 22.35 -9.91
N ILE A 85 29.49 22.20 -11.03
CA ILE A 85 28.12 21.71 -11.06
C ILE A 85 28.06 20.24 -10.63
N SER A 86 29.00 19.39 -11.08
CA SER A 86 29.06 18.00 -10.58
C SER A 86 29.21 17.92 -9.06
N GLY A 87 30.08 18.77 -8.49
CA GLY A 87 30.24 18.89 -7.04
C GLY A 87 28.99 19.40 -6.33
N PHE A 88 28.27 20.34 -6.92
CA PHE A 88 27.01 20.86 -6.40
C PHE A 88 25.93 19.77 -6.35
N LEU A 89 25.77 18.98 -7.42
CA LEU A 89 24.80 17.85 -7.43
C LEU A 89 25.11 16.82 -6.34
N LEU A 90 26.39 16.49 -6.13
CA LEU A 90 26.82 15.61 -5.04
C LEU A 90 26.53 16.21 -3.66
N ALA A 91 26.74 17.53 -3.51
CA ALA A 91 26.42 18.23 -2.27
C ALA A 91 24.91 18.29 -2.01
N CYS A 92 24.08 18.41 -3.05
CA CYS A 92 22.62 18.29 -2.93
C CYS A 92 22.19 16.88 -2.53
N ALA A 93 22.82 15.84 -3.07
CA ALA A 93 22.52 14.44 -2.72
C ALA A 93 22.79 14.13 -1.22
N ALA A 94 23.80 14.78 -0.63
CA ALA A 94 24.12 14.68 0.79
C ALA A 94 23.42 15.74 1.66
N GLY A 95 22.66 16.64 1.05
CA GLY A 95 22.16 17.88 1.69
C GLY A 95 21.29 17.66 2.92
N GLN A 96 20.55 16.56 3.00
CA GLN A 96 19.75 16.25 4.18
C GLN A 96 20.59 16.03 5.46
N THR A 97 21.87 15.71 5.32
CA THR A 97 22.77 15.48 6.45
C THR A 97 23.17 16.79 7.16
N ASP A 98 23.40 17.87 6.41
CA ASP A 98 23.93 19.14 6.90
C ASP A 98 22.99 20.35 6.65
N ASP A 99 21.71 20.10 6.38
CA ASP A 99 20.71 21.12 6.02
C ASP A 99 21.18 21.96 4.79
N PHE A 100 21.79 21.29 3.82
CA PHE A 100 22.34 21.87 2.59
C PHE A 100 23.46 22.91 2.80
N ALA A 101 24.09 22.95 3.98
CA ALA A 101 25.17 23.92 4.27
C ALA A 101 26.31 23.79 3.28
N THR A 102 26.73 22.56 2.94
CA THR A 102 27.80 22.33 1.95
C THR A 102 27.37 22.72 0.53
N ALA A 103 26.12 22.43 0.12
CA ALA A 103 25.60 22.81 -1.19
C ALA A 103 25.58 24.35 -1.35
N ARG A 104 25.26 25.10 -0.31
CA ARG A 104 25.26 26.57 -0.32
C ARG A 104 26.67 27.18 -0.56
N LEU A 105 27.76 26.45 -0.29
CA LEU A 105 29.13 26.94 -0.59
C LEU A 105 29.43 27.02 -2.09
N PHE A 106 28.66 26.33 -2.93
CA PHE A 106 28.78 26.39 -4.39
C PHE A 106 28.08 27.63 -5.00
N LEU A 107 27.21 28.27 -4.23
CA LEU A 107 26.37 29.39 -4.65
C LEU A 107 27.10 30.73 -4.40
N ALA A 108 26.77 31.73 -5.18
CA ALA A 108 27.10 33.13 -4.87
C ALA A 108 26.38 33.55 -3.57
N SER A 109 26.97 34.45 -2.81
CA SER A 109 26.52 34.74 -1.43
C SER A 109 25.07 35.23 -1.34
N ASP A 110 24.60 35.99 -2.30
CA ASP A 110 23.21 36.46 -2.37
C ASP A 110 22.24 35.35 -2.76
N VAL A 111 22.67 34.41 -3.60
CA VAL A 111 21.89 33.23 -4.00
C VAL A 111 21.80 32.22 -2.86
N ALA A 112 22.93 31.97 -2.18
CA ALA A 112 22.98 31.06 -1.03
C ALA A 112 21.98 31.43 0.09
N ALA A 113 21.71 32.73 0.25
CA ALA A 113 20.78 33.21 1.28
C ALA A 113 19.29 33.01 0.94
N ARG A 114 18.94 32.97 -0.35
CA ARG A 114 17.52 32.90 -0.81
C ARG A 114 17.12 31.57 -1.40
N TRP A 115 18.08 30.74 -1.86
CA TRP A 115 17.79 29.44 -2.46
C TRP A 115 17.10 28.50 -1.48
N ASP A 116 15.96 27.95 -1.89
CA ASP A 116 15.18 26.96 -1.15
C ASP A 116 15.37 25.55 -1.73
N PRO A 117 16.16 24.69 -1.08
CA PRO A 117 16.36 23.31 -1.53
C PRO A 117 15.14 22.41 -1.34
N SER A 118 14.14 22.83 -0.56
CA SER A 118 12.95 22.02 -0.24
C SER A 118 11.77 22.24 -1.19
N ALA A 119 11.84 23.27 -2.04
CA ALA A 119 10.74 23.63 -2.95
C ALA A 119 10.36 22.50 -3.93
N GLU A 120 11.36 21.75 -4.41
CA GLU A 120 11.15 20.64 -5.36
C GLU A 120 12.33 19.66 -5.31
N VAL A 121 12.04 18.38 -5.46
CA VAL A 121 13.07 17.34 -5.66
C VAL A 121 12.86 16.68 -7.03
N GLN A 122 13.76 16.93 -7.97
CA GLN A 122 13.79 16.22 -9.24
C GLN A 122 14.71 15.01 -9.16
N VAL A 123 14.16 13.84 -9.47
CA VAL A 123 14.85 12.56 -9.35
C VAL A 123 15.20 12.04 -10.73
N TYR A 124 16.49 11.78 -10.96
CA TYR A 124 16.96 11.18 -12.21
C TYR A 124 17.39 9.71 -12.01
N SER A 125 17.39 8.95 -13.12
CA SER A 125 17.73 7.52 -13.11
C SER A 125 19.18 7.28 -12.66
N THR A 126 19.38 6.37 -11.72
CA THR A 126 20.72 5.92 -11.28
C THR A 126 21.50 5.20 -12.39
N ASP A 127 20.80 4.61 -13.37
CA ASP A 127 21.43 3.90 -14.49
C ASP A 127 22.10 4.85 -15.52
N SER A 128 21.95 6.16 -15.32
CA SER A 128 22.47 7.20 -16.21
C SER A 128 23.33 8.19 -15.47
N THR A 129 24.46 8.56 -16.04
CA THR A 129 25.25 9.70 -15.57
C THR A 129 24.65 10.98 -16.17
N PRO A 130 24.35 12.02 -15.36
CA PRO A 130 23.88 13.29 -15.88
C PRO A 130 24.85 13.89 -16.91
N GLU A 131 24.32 14.32 -18.03
CA GLU A 131 25.09 15.07 -19.02
C GLU A 131 25.23 16.53 -18.55
N ILE A 132 26.46 17.00 -18.38
CA ILE A 132 26.78 18.36 -17.94
C ILE A 132 27.42 19.08 -19.12
N SER A 133 26.70 20.01 -19.73
CA SER A 133 27.12 20.77 -20.89
C SER A 133 27.35 22.22 -20.52
N ALA A 134 28.62 22.65 -20.60
CA ALA A 134 29.00 24.07 -20.40
C ALA A 134 29.02 24.78 -21.76
N SER A 135 28.34 25.93 -21.86
CA SER A 135 28.38 26.77 -23.05
C SER A 135 29.72 27.52 -23.10
N SER A 136 30.37 27.55 -24.29
CA SER A 136 31.61 28.31 -24.49
C SER A 136 31.37 29.82 -24.60
N ASP A 137 30.16 30.24 -24.93
CA ASP A 137 29.81 31.62 -25.26
C ASP A 137 28.99 32.31 -24.15
N THR A 138 28.54 31.56 -23.18
CA THR A 138 27.75 32.04 -22.03
C THR A 138 28.24 31.37 -20.75
N ASP A 139 28.13 32.05 -19.62
CA ASP A 139 28.42 31.47 -18.30
C ASP A 139 27.26 30.56 -17.82
N GLU A 140 26.71 29.75 -18.75
CA GLU A 140 25.61 28.83 -18.50
C GLU A 140 26.07 27.38 -18.58
N VAL A 141 25.62 26.58 -17.60
CA VAL A 141 25.79 25.11 -17.58
C VAL A 141 24.44 24.48 -17.51
N THR A 142 24.17 23.52 -18.41
CA THR A 142 22.96 22.71 -18.42
C THR A 142 23.26 21.30 -17.96
N VAL A 143 22.43 20.79 -17.08
CA VAL A 143 22.40 19.38 -16.64
C VAL A 143 21.19 18.71 -17.24
N SER A 144 21.36 17.53 -17.86
CA SER A 144 20.27 16.71 -18.39
C SER A 144 20.44 15.25 -18.00
N ALA A 145 19.35 14.59 -17.58
CA ALA A 145 19.32 13.18 -17.25
C ALA A 145 17.90 12.61 -17.40
N PRO A 146 17.72 11.29 -17.66
CA PRO A 146 16.41 10.67 -17.70
C PRO A 146 15.66 10.86 -16.38
N ALA A 147 14.44 11.42 -16.45
CA ALA A 147 13.60 11.69 -15.30
C ALA A 147 12.97 10.39 -14.75
N VAL A 148 12.88 10.27 -13.43
CA VAL A 148 12.22 9.16 -12.72
C VAL A 148 11.02 9.65 -11.93
N ALA A 149 11.13 10.80 -11.26
CA ALA A 149 10.06 11.38 -10.47
C ALA A 149 10.33 12.86 -10.20
N THR A 150 9.29 13.57 -9.83
CA THR A 150 9.37 14.91 -9.22
C THR A 150 8.55 14.88 -7.93
N VAL A 151 9.13 15.39 -6.83
CA VAL A 151 8.44 15.52 -5.55
C VAL A 151 8.30 17.00 -5.22
N ALA A 152 7.08 17.45 -5.03
CA ALA A 152 6.76 18.82 -4.67
C ALA A 152 7.08 19.11 -3.19
N GLU A 153 7.05 20.37 -2.78
CA GLU A 153 7.32 20.81 -1.40
C GLU A 153 6.44 20.10 -0.36
N ASP A 154 5.18 19.85 -0.72
CA ASP A 154 4.21 19.16 0.13
C ASP A 154 4.38 17.62 0.17
N GLY A 155 5.36 17.09 -0.55
CA GLY A 155 5.69 15.66 -0.61
C GLY A 155 4.88 14.87 -1.65
N GLU A 156 4.03 15.50 -2.46
CA GLU A 156 3.36 14.79 -3.57
C GLU A 156 4.38 14.40 -4.64
N MET A 157 4.38 13.12 -5.00
CA MET A 157 5.23 12.60 -6.08
C MET A 157 4.45 12.53 -7.39
N THR A 158 5.04 13.08 -8.44
CA THR A 158 4.57 12.96 -9.82
C THR A 158 5.55 12.12 -10.62
N LEU A 159 5.04 11.13 -11.35
CA LEU A 159 5.85 10.35 -12.29
C LEU A 159 5.84 11.02 -13.66
N PRO A 160 6.99 11.13 -14.33
CA PRO A 160 7.08 11.77 -15.64
C PRO A 160 6.55 10.86 -16.75
N ASP A 161 6.22 11.45 -17.89
CA ASP A 161 5.93 10.70 -19.12
C ASP A 161 7.14 9.88 -19.55
N SER A 162 6.89 8.81 -20.31
CA SER A 162 7.95 7.94 -20.83
C SER A 162 8.94 8.74 -21.69
N GLY A 163 10.22 8.62 -21.37
CA GLY A 163 11.31 9.31 -22.07
C GLY A 163 11.54 10.77 -21.65
N ALA A 164 10.84 11.26 -20.64
CA ALA A 164 11.06 12.60 -20.10
C ALA A 164 12.48 12.77 -19.51
N GLN A 165 12.96 13.99 -19.54
CA GLN A 165 14.28 14.37 -19.03
C GLN A 165 14.15 15.40 -17.93
N VAL A 166 14.92 15.23 -16.85
CA VAL A 166 15.26 16.34 -15.96
C VAL A 166 16.21 17.25 -16.72
N THR A 167 15.90 18.54 -16.76
CA THR A 167 16.79 19.54 -17.35
C THR A 167 16.87 20.74 -16.43
N ARG A 168 18.08 21.04 -15.95
CA ARG A 168 18.36 22.21 -15.07
C ARG A 168 19.43 23.08 -15.66
N ARG A 169 19.26 24.40 -15.58
CA ARG A 169 20.20 25.42 -16.02
C ARG A 169 20.77 26.17 -14.84
N PHE A 170 22.09 26.41 -14.92
CA PHE A 170 22.84 27.11 -13.89
C PHE A 170 23.61 28.25 -14.55
N HIS A 171 23.45 29.45 -14.02
CA HIS A 171 24.30 30.57 -14.44
C HIS A 171 25.46 30.72 -13.45
N LEU A 172 26.65 30.98 -13.99
CA LEU A 172 27.87 31.05 -13.19
C LEU A 172 28.48 32.46 -13.25
N ILE A 173 29.17 32.82 -12.17
CA ILE A 173 30.01 33.99 -12.11
C ILE A 173 31.35 33.65 -11.48
N GLN A 174 32.38 34.49 -11.69
CA GLN A 174 33.61 34.38 -10.95
C GLN A 174 33.61 35.34 -9.76
N GLU A 175 33.69 34.81 -8.54
CA GLU A 175 33.90 35.54 -7.31
C GLU A 175 35.33 35.30 -6.81
N SER A 176 36.16 36.34 -6.78
CA SER A 176 37.56 36.23 -6.34
C SER A 176 38.40 35.22 -7.14
N GLY A 177 38.07 35.01 -8.43
CA GLY A 177 38.74 34.06 -9.32
C GLY A 177 38.26 32.63 -9.22
N GLU A 178 37.23 32.36 -8.46
CA GLU A 178 36.56 31.05 -8.29
C GLU A 178 35.14 31.09 -8.87
N TRP A 179 34.75 30.04 -9.57
CA TRP A 179 33.38 29.92 -10.09
C TRP A 179 32.37 29.73 -8.96
N ARG A 180 31.20 30.37 -9.07
CA ARG A 180 30.03 30.23 -8.20
C ARG A 180 28.76 30.26 -9.02
N ILE A 181 27.73 29.56 -8.55
CA ILE A 181 26.39 29.59 -9.17
C ILE A 181 25.71 30.89 -8.78
N SER A 182 25.40 31.73 -9.76
CA SER A 182 24.77 33.05 -9.59
C SER A 182 23.27 33.04 -9.84
N ALA A 183 22.75 32.01 -10.54
CA ALA A 183 21.30 31.76 -10.65
C ALA A 183 21.04 30.30 -10.90
N LEU A 184 20.00 29.80 -10.25
CA LEU A 184 19.39 28.47 -10.39
C LEU A 184 17.94 28.55 -9.93
N ASP A 185 17.14 27.58 -10.36
CA ASP A 185 15.79 27.39 -9.80
C ASP A 185 15.88 26.78 -8.39
N ASP A 186 14.88 27.04 -7.55
CA ASP A 186 14.74 26.42 -6.24
C ASP A 186 14.57 24.89 -6.36
N GLY A 187 14.82 24.17 -5.26
CA GLY A 187 14.82 22.73 -5.24
C GLY A 187 16.16 22.08 -5.58
N VAL A 188 16.17 20.76 -5.67
CA VAL A 188 17.36 19.94 -5.89
C VAL A 188 17.17 18.92 -7.01
N VAL A 189 18.29 18.49 -7.61
CA VAL A 189 18.34 17.37 -8.56
C VAL A 189 19.23 16.30 -7.98
N ILE A 190 18.67 15.11 -7.73
CA ILE A 190 19.38 13.99 -7.10
C ILE A 190 19.11 12.68 -7.85
N SER A 191 20.02 11.71 -7.71
CA SER A 191 19.81 10.39 -8.27
C SER A 191 18.73 9.62 -7.50
N GLU A 192 18.11 8.66 -8.16
CA GLU A 192 17.13 7.76 -7.56
C GLU A 192 17.69 7.00 -6.34
N SER A 193 18.94 6.58 -6.37
CA SER A 193 19.61 5.95 -5.23
C SER A 193 19.78 6.89 -4.05
N SER A 194 20.15 8.16 -4.30
CA SER A 194 20.24 9.18 -3.25
C SER A 194 18.87 9.53 -2.68
N PHE A 195 17.85 9.61 -3.56
CA PHE A 195 16.48 9.86 -3.14
C PHE A 195 15.95 8.75 -2.21
N THR A 196 16.08 7.47 -2.59
CA THR A 196 15.62 6.34 -1.77
C THR A 196 16.38 6.19 -0.45
N SER A 197 17.61 6.72 -0.38
CA SER A 197 18.37 6.72 0.88
C SER A 197 17.99 7.88 1.81
N ALA A 198 17.60 9.03 1.25
CA ALA A 198 17.37 10.26 2.02
C ALA A 198 15.90 10.57 2.29
N TYR A 199 14.98 10.00 1.52
CA TYR A 199 13.54 10.26 1.60
C TYR A 199 12.77 8.97 1.91
N GLN A 200 11.66 9.11 2.60
CA GLN A 200 10.77 8.02 2.97
C GLN A 200 9.34 8.33 2.55
N LEU A 201 8.65 7.33 1.96
CA LEU A 201 7.21 7.38 1.74
C LEU A 201 6.50 7.13 3.07
N ALA A 202 5.66 8.04 3.48
CA ALA A 202 4.85 7.94 4.69
C ALA A 202 3.43 8.45 4.42
N ASN A 203 2.47 8.03 5.25
CA ASN A 203 1.08 8.46 5.10
C ASN A 203 0.77 9.63 6.03
N LEU A 204 0.17 10.68 5.50
CA LEU A 204 -0.63 11.59 6.31
C LEU A 204 -2.02 10.97 6.47
N TYR A 205 -2.53 10.88 7.67
CA TYR A 205 -3.84 10.29 7.92
C TYR A 205 -4.88 11.38 8.16
N PHE A 206 -5.98 11.30 7.42
CA PHE A 206 -7.11 12.22 7.54
C PHE A 206 -8.39 11.46 7.90
N PRO A 207 -9.20 11.91 8.86
CA PRO A 207 -10.48 11.30 9.15
C PRO A 207 -11.43 11.33 7.93
N SER A 208 -12.13 10.22 7.69
CA SER A 208 -13.25 10.21 6.74
C SER A 208 -14.35 11.17 7.19
N GLN A 209 -15.24 11.57 6.28
CA GLN A 209 -16.30 12.53 6.57
C GLN A 209 -17.25 12.13 7.72
N ASP A 210 -17.38 10.82 7.97
CA ASP A 210 -18.13 10.28 9.12
C ASP A 210 -17.26 10.05 10.38
N GLY A 211 -15.95 10.34 10.30
CA GLY A 211 -15.01 10.19 11.40
C GLY A 211 -14.77 8.75 11.88
N GLN A 212 -15.12 7.74 11.08
CA GLN A 212 -15.04 6.33 11.49
C GLN A 212 -13.76 5.62 11.05
N VAL A 213 -13.08 6.12 10.03
CA VAL A 213 -11.83 5.57 9.52
C VAL A 213 -10.84 6.69 9.23
N LEU A 214 -9.56 6.34 9.20
CA LEU A 214 -8.50 7.22 8.71
C LEU A 214 -8.15 6.86 7.26
N VAL A 215 -8.10 7.87 6.41
CA VAL A 215 -7.75 7.77 5.00
C VAL A 215 -6.28 8.14 4.84
N PRO A 216 -5.44 7.25 4.29
CA PRO A 216 -4.03 7.55 4.06
C PRO A 216 -3.85 8.49 2.85
N ASP A 217 -2.98 9.47 3.00
CA ASP A 217 -2.48 10.38 1.96
C ASP A 217 -0.96 10.20 1.85
N PRO A 218 -0.47 9.37 0.92
CA PRO A 218 0.96 9.05 0.82
C PRO A 218 1.78 10.25 0.35
N ARG A 219 2.86 10.57 1.08
CA ARG A 219 3.77 11.67 0.82
C ARG A 219 5.22 11.26 1.02
N TRP A 220 6.12 11.87 0.28
CA TRP A 220 7.55 11.69 0.41
C TRP A 220 8.18 12.83 1.22
N TYR A 221 8.84 12.47 2.30
CA TYR A 221 9.54 13.44 3.15
C TYR A 221 10.96 13.00 3.44
N PRO A 222 11.87 13.94 3.75
CA PRO A 222 13.19 13.58 4.26
C PRO A 222 13.08 12.66 5.48
N SER A 223 13.89 11.59 5.50
CA SER A 223 13.93 10.64 6.62
C SER A 223 14.42 11.31 7.91
N LYS A 224 15.33 12.29 7.78
CA LYS A 224 15.78 13.11 8.89
C LYS A 224 14.64 14.01 9.38
N ARG A 225 14.35 13.95 10.68
CA ARG A 225 13.23 14.68 11.30
C ARG A 225 11.86 14.38 10.68
N LEU A 226 11.67 13.15 10.19
CA LEU A 226 10.43 12.73 9.54
C LEU A 226 9.17 13.08 10.35
N PRO A 227 9.08 12.84 11.68
CA PRO A 227 7.89 13.22 12.45
C PRO A 227 7.53 14.71 12.34
N THR A 228 8.52 15.61 12.32
CA THR A 228 8.28 17.05 12.12
C THR A 228 7.70 17.34 10.73
N HIS A 229 8.27 16.72 9.68
CA HIS A 229 7.75 16.87 8.31
C HIS A 229 6.31 16.34 8.19
N LEU A 230 6.01 15.20 8.81
CA LEU A 230 4.67 14.64 8.82
C LEU A 230 3.64 15.57 9.50
N LEU A 231 4.01 16.16 10.64
CA LEU A 231 3.13 17.12 11.31
C LEU A 231 2.94 18.40 10.48
N THR A 232 4.01 18.89 9.85
CA THR A 232 3.92 20.04 8.93
C THR A 232 2.99 19.73 7.75
N GLY A 233 3.12 18.53 7.16
CA GLY A 233 2.24 18.06 6.08
C GLY A 233 0.78 17.93 6.52
N LEU A 234 0.51 17.42 7.72
CA LEU A 234 -0.86 17.39 8.28
C LEU A 234 -1.47 18.79 8.40
N ILE A 235 -0.67 19.78 8.84
CA ILE A 235 -1.11 21.17 8.96
C ILE A 235 -1.38 21.80 7.60
N ALA A 236 -0.57 21.48 6.58
CA ALA A 236 -0.80 21.91 5.21
C ALA A 236 -2.11 21.34 4.61
N GLY A 237 -2.59 20.23 5.16
CA GLY A 237 -3.86 19.61 4.78
C GLY A 237 -3.73 18.47 3.76
N PRO A 238 -4.87 17.86 3.38
CA PRO A 238 -4.91 16.74 2.46
C PRO A 238 -4.62 17.18 1.00
N ALA A 239 -4.09 16.25 0.20
CA ALA A 239 -3.98 16.41 -1.24
C ALA A 239 -5.30 16.84 -1.86
N THR A 240 -5.24 17.69 -2.88
CA THR A 240 -6.46 18.15 -3.60
C THR A 240 -7.26 16.99 -4.18
N SER A 241 -6.60 15.88 -4.50
CA SER A 241 -7.19 14.65 -5.02
C SER A 241 -8.05 13.88 -4.01
N ILE A 242 -7.90 14.12 -2.70
CA ILE A 242 -8.70 13.47 -1.65
C ILE A 242 -9.44 14.45 -0.73
N ALA A 243 -9.08 15.73 -0.75
CA ALA A 243 -9.68 16.75 0.10
C ALA A 243 -11.23 16.72 0.16
N PRO A 244 -11.97 16.47 -0.95
CA PRO A 244 -13.42 16.37 -0.89
C PRO A 244 -13.96 15.16 -0.10
N ALA A 245 -13.13 14.13 0.15
CA ALA A 245 -13.54 12.87 0.79
C ALA A 245 -13.20 12.79 2.28
N VAL A 246 -12.43 13.74 2.81
CA VAL A 246 -11.87 13.68 4.16
C VAL A 246 -12.12 14.96 4.95
N LEU A 247 -11.82 14.88 6.24
CA LEU A 247 -11.80 16.03 7.16
C LEU A 247 -10.35 16.23 7.62
N SER A 248 -10.01 17.47 8.00
CA SER A 248 -8.85 17.73 8.84
C SER A 248 -9.36 18.06 10.25
N ALA A 249 -8.87 17.33 11.24
CA ALA A 249 -9.21 17.59 12.63
C ALA A 249 -8.26 18.60 13.29
N LEU A 250 -7.21 19.04 12.56
CA LEU A 250 -6.31 20.07 13.07
C LEU A 250 -7.02 21.43 13.11
N PRO A 251 -6.68 22.29 14.10
CA PRO A 251 -7.12 23.68 14.11
C PRO A 251 -6.70 24.39 12.81
N VAL A 252 -7.58 25.25 12.28
CA VAL A 252 -7.33 26.00 11.03
C VAL A 252 -6.10 26.92 11.15
N ASP A 253 -5.82 27.37 12.37
CA ASP A 253 -4.70 28.22 12.73
C ASP A 253 -3.53 27.44 13.37
N ALA A 254 -3.50 26.11 13.21
CA ALA A 254 -2.43 25.29 13.76
C ALA A 254 -1.06 25.62 13.15
N SER A 255 -0.05 25.67 14.01
CA SER A 255 1.35 25.79 13.59
C SER A 255 2.25 24.92 14.46
N VAL A 256 3.38 24.52 13.88
CA VAL A 256 4.43 23.75 14.57
C VAL A 256 5.45 24.72 15.15
N PRO A 257 5.93 24.50 16.39
CA PRO A 257 7.04 25.27 16.93
C PRO A 257 8.26 25.22 15.99
N SER A 258 9.00 26.32 15.90
CA SER A 258 10.13 26.47 14.98
C SER A 258 11.27 25.45 15.18
N GLN A 259 11.37 24.86 16.37
CA GLN A 259 12.33 23.79 16.69
C GLN A 259 11.85 22.40 16.27
N GLY A 260 10.60 22.27 15.78
CA GLY A 260 10.01 20.99 15.42
C GLY A 260 9.48 20.22 16.63
N ILE A 261 9.25 18.91 16.43
CA ILE A 261 8.77 17.98 17.48
C ILE A 261 9.97 17.51 18.32
N ASP A 262 9.84 17.57 19.65
CA ASP A 262 10.77 16.91 20.58
C ASP A 262 10.37 15.43 20.75
N ILE A 263 11.36 14.54 20.64
CA ILE A 263 11.16 13.10 20.82
C ILE A 263 12.10 12.62 21.90
N SER A 264 11.54 12.16 22.99
CA SER A 264 12.28 11.56 24.10
C SER A 264 11.63 10.25 24.53
N ASP A 265 12.42 9.21 24.75
CA ASP A 265 11.94 7.85 25.11
C ASP A 265 10.88 7.30 24.12
N GLN A 266 11.03 7.60 22.82
CA GLN A 266 10.09 7.29 21.74
C GLN A 266 8.69 7.95 21.92
N ILE A 267 8.56 8.96 22.74
CA ILE A 267 7.37 9.77 22.90
C ILE A 267 7.54 11.05 22.11
N ALA A 268 6.64 11.32 21.17
CA ALA A 268 6.59 12.59 20.47
C ALA A 268 5.81 13.63 21.30
N HIS A 269 6.48 14.68 21.75
CA HIS A 269 5.87 15.80 22.46
C HIS A 269 5.44 16.84 21.42
N VAL A 270 4.14 16.85 21.12
CA VAL A 270 3.53 17.70 20.12
C VAL A 270 2.81 18.85 20.82
N ASP A 271 3.34 20.06 20.68
CA ASP A 271 2.71 21.28 21.17
C ASP A 271 2.28 22.13 19.96
N LEU A 272 0.98 22.14 19.66
CA LEU A 272 0.42 22.92 18.57
C LEU A 272 -0.02 24.27 19.09
N GLU A 273 0.40 25.34 18.40
CA GLU A 273 -0.26 26.61 18.53
C GLU A 273 -1.57 26.58 17.75
N GLY A 274 -2.63 27.21 18.25
CA GLY A 274 -3.92 27.27 17.58
C GLY A 274 -5.11 27.22 18.53
N THR A 275 -6.32 27.22 17.96
CA THR A 275 -7.56 27.16 18.74
C THR A 275 -7.84 25.72 19.17
N SER A 276 -7.83 25.46 20.47
CA SER A 276 -8.11 24.13 21.02
C SER A 276 -9.55 23.69 20.69
N PRO A 277 -9.75 22.45 20.19
CA PRO A 277 -11.08 21.92 19.91
C PRO A 277 -11.90 21.77 21.19
N VAL A 278 -13.19 22.18 21.14
CA VAL A 278 -14.07 22.25 22.29
C VAL A 278 -14.80 20.93 22.54
N SER A 279 -15.22 20.23 21.49
CA SER A 279 -15.94 18.95 21.65
C SER A 279 -15.01 17.78 21.91
N GLU A 280 -15.43 16.82 22.73
CA GLU A 280 -14.68 15.57 22.96
C GLU A 280 -14.46 14.79 21.65
N GLN A 281 -15.41 14.86 20.73
CA GLN A 281 -15.29 14.19 19.43
C GLN A 281 -14.19 14.82 18.58
N ASP A 282 -14.11 16.15 18.50
CA ASP A 282 -13.07 16.83 17.72
C ASP A 282 -11.69 16.61 18.35
N GLN A 283 -11.60 16.64 19.68
CA GLN A 283 -10.36 16.30 20.41
C GLN A 283 -9.91 14.88 20.11
N ARG A 284 -10.84 13.92 20.10
CA ARG A 284 -10.53 12.52 19.79
C ARG A 284 -10.08 12.34 18.34
N LEU A 285 -10.73 13.00 17.37
CA LEU A 285 -10.33 12.96 15.96
C LEU A 285 -8.94 13.57 15.75
N LEU A 286 -8.66 14.71 16.40
CA LEU A 286 -7.35 15.35 16.38
C LEU A 286 -6.27 14.42 16.94
N ALA A 287 -6.50 13.87 18.14
CA ALA A 287 -5.57 12.92 18.75
C ALA A 287 -5.32 11.70 17.88
N TRP A 288 -6.38 11.14 17.28
CA TRP A 288 -6.28 9.97 16.40
C TRP A 288 -5.49 10.28 15.11
N GLN A 289 -5.81 11.40 14.45
CA GLN A 289 -5.12 11.85 13.24
C GLN A 289 -3.62 12.05 13.49
N VAL A 290 -3.24 12.77 14.52
CA VAL A 290 -1.83 13.05 14.86
C VAL A 290 -1.11 11.78 15.30
N SER A 291 -1.71 10.99 16.20
CA SER A 291 -1.10 9.75 16.70
C SER A 291 -0.86 8.73 15.59
N ALA A 292 -1.87 8.46 14.76
CA ALA A 292 -1.72 7.50 13.65
C ALA A 292 -0.66 7.94 12.63
N THR A 293 -0.53 9.25 12.41
CA THR A 293 0.48 9.78 11.47
C THR A 293 1.89 9.68 12.04
N LEU A 294 2.10 9.96 13.31
CA LEU A 294 3.44 9.99 13.89
C LEU A 294 3.94 8.60 14.30
N THR A 295 3.07 7.73 14.82
CA THR A 295 3.45 6.39 15.30
C THR A 295 3.72 5.38 14.17
N GLN A 296 3.52 5.74 12.91
CA GLN A 296 3.97 4.90 11.79
C GLN A 296 5.51 4.90 11.64
N THR A 297 6.20 5.85 12.27
CA THR A 297 7.67 5.93 12.25
C THR A 297 8.28 5.12 13.38
N SER A 298 9.42 4.47 13.16
CA SER A 298 10.13 3.71 14.19
C SER A 298 10.62 4.57 15.36
N ALA A 299 10.73 5.87 15.15
CA ALA A 299 11.15 6.83 16.17
C ALA A 299 10.09 7.16 17.22
N VAL A 300 8.80 6.88 16.95
CA VAL A 300 7.67 7.29 17.79
C VAL A 300 6.78 6.10 18.12
N SER A 301 6.69 5.76 19.40
CA SER A 301 5.77 4.73 19.90
C SER A 301 4.47 5.29 20.46
N SER A 302 4.48 6.55 20.93
CA SER A 302 3.31 7.24 21.45
C SER A 302 3.43 8.76 21.29
N VAL A 303 2.32 9.44 21.45
CA VAL A 303 2.22 10.90 21.27
C VAL A 303 1.64 11.53 22.54
N GLU A 304 2.27 12.57 23.02
CA GLU A 304 1.71 13.53 23.96
C GLU A 304 1.33 14.79 23.20
N LEU A 305 0.05 15.15 23.24
CA LEU A 305 -0.50 16.22 22.41
C LEU A 305 -1.06 17.36 23.28
N ASP A 306 -0.55 18.54 23.08
CA ASP A 306 -1.05 19.78 23.64
C ASP A 306 -1.45 20.75 22.53
N VAL A 307 -2.52 21.51 22.75
CA VAL A 307 -2.93 22.62 21.87
C VAL A 307 -3.04 23.89 22.70
N SER A 308 -2.14 24.83 22.47
CA SER A 308 -2.04 26.08 23.25
C SER A 308 -2.06 25.84 24.77
N GLY A 309 -1.28 24.85 25.23
CA GLY A 309 -1.17 24.47 26.64
C GLY A 309 -2.34 23.65 27.19
N THR A 310 -3.30 23.24 26.35
CA THR A 310 -4.38 22.34 26.74
C THR A 310 -4.05 20.92 26.32
N ARG A 311 -3.89 20.00 27.29
CA ARG A 311 -3.63 18.58 27.03
C ARG A 311 -4.83 17.94 26.34
N ILE A 312 -4.58 17.29 25.20
CA ILE A 312 -5.55 16.46 24.49
C ILE A 312 -5.26 14.99 24.81
N GLY A 313 -6.28 14.23 25.22
CA GLY A 313 -6.12 12.82 25.56
C GLY A 313 -5.82 11.96 24.32
N THR A 314 -4.78 11.14 24.41
CA THR A 314 -4.37 10.20 23.36
C THR A 314 -4.60 8.74 23.75
N ASP A 315 -5.23 8.49 24.89
CA ASP A 315 -5.58 7.15 25.37
C ASP A 315 -6.84 6.63 24.63
N ASP A 316 -6.95 5.30 24.53
CA ASP A 316 -8.11 4.59 23.97
C ASP A 316 -8.49 5.01 22.52
N LEU A 317 -7.50 5.42 21.73
CA LEU A 317 -7.71 5.71 20.31
C LEU A 317 -7.93 4.41 19.51
N PRO A 318 -8.73 4.45 18.44
CA PRO A 318 -8.88 3.29 17.56
C PRO A 318 -7.52 2.85 17.01
N ALA A 319 -7.26 1.54 17.00
CA ALA A 319 -6.05 0.98 16.39
C ALA A 319 -6.18 0.98 14.87
N GLY A 320 -5.64 1.98 14.21
CA GLY A 320 -5.52 2.07 12.76
C GLY A 320 -6.84 2.13 11.99
N PRO A 321 -6.80 2.06 10.66
CA PRO A 321 -7.99 1.99 9.84
C PRO A 321 -8.71 0.65 10.08
N VAL A 322 -10.01 0.72 10.46
CA VAL A 322 -10.81 -0.45 10.84
C VAL A 322 -11.58 -0.98 9.63
N TYR A 323 -10.87 -1.53 8.66
CA TYR A 323 -11.48 -2.34 7.60
C TYR A 323 -10.77 -3.70 7.48
N ARG A 324 -11.52 -4.74 7.13
CA ARG A 324 -10.98 -6.09 6.99
C ARG A 324 -11.10 -6.54 5.53
N MET A 325 -9.99 -7.04 5.00
CA MET A 325 -9.89 -7.62 3.66
C MET A 325 -9.25 -9.02 3.73
N GLU A 326 -9.52 -9.75 4.81
CA GLU A 326 -8.89 -11.05 5.07
C GLU A 326 -9.55 -12.19 4.30
N SER A 327 -10.82 -11.99 3.88
CA SER A 327 -11.60 -13.00 3.18
C SER A 327 -12.10 -12.46 1.86
N ALA A 328 -11.91 -13.24 0.80
CA ALA A 328 -12.54 -12.98 -0.48
C ALA A 328 -13.94 -13.61 -0.52
N ILE A 329 -14.84 -13.06 -1.33
CA ILE A 329 -16.06 -13.74 -1.76
C ILE A 329 -15.76 -14.55 -3.01
N VAL A 330 -16.30 -15.76 -3.09
CA VAL A 330 -16.13 -16.66 -4.24
C VAL A 330 -17.48 -17.19 -4.71
N SER A 331 -17.57 -17.45 -6.01
CA SER A 331 -18.70 -18.10 -6.65
C SER A 331 -18.40 -19.57 -6.88
N GLY A 332 -19.35 -20.43 -6.58
CA GLY A 332 -19.31 -21.87 -6.83
C GLY A 332 -20.70 -22.42 -7.15
N ASP A 333 -20.83 -23.74 -7.35
CA ASP A 333 -22.08 -24.40 -7.75
C ASP A 333 -23.20 -24.22 -6.71
N ASP A 334 -22.84 -24.20 -5.42
CA ASP A 334 -23.79 -24.05 -4.31
C ASP A 334 -24.17 -22.60 -3.99
N GLY A 335 -23.58 -21.62 -4.70
CA GLY A 335 -23.77 -20.19 -4.47
C GLY A 335 -22.51 -19.48 -4.08
N PHE A 336 -22.61 -18.46 -3.23
CA PHE A 336 -21.46 -17.67 -2.78
C PHE A 336 -20.95 -18.16 -1.43
N SER A 337 -19.63 -18.19 -1.32
CA SER A 337 -18.89 -18.52 -0.09
C SER A 337 -17.83 -17.46 0.19
N THR A 338 -17.35 -17.37 1.41
CA THR A 338 -16.10 -16.66 1.71
C THR A 338 -14.94 -17.63 1.66
N LEU A 339 -13.80 -17.15 1.14
CA LEU A 339 -12.52 -17.85 1.15
C LEU A 339 -11.57 -17.13 2.11
N THR A 340 -11.16 -17.82 3.17
CA THR A 340 -10.14 -17.32 4.11
C THR A 340 -8.98 -18.31 4.12
N GLY A 341 -7.82 -17.89 3.62
CA GLY A 341 -6.74 -18.83 3.31
C GLY A 341 -7.23 -19.90 2.31
N ASN A 342 -7.34 -21.16 2.75
CA ASN A 342 -7.83 -22.26 1.92
C ASN A 342 -9.18 -22.83 2.44
N VAL A 343 -9.89 -22.08 3.28
CA VAL A 343 -11.16 -22.54 3.88
C VAL A 343 -12.32 -21.81 3.25
N LEU A 344 -13.26 -22.58 2.67
CA LEU A 344 -14.53 -22.08 2.16
C LEU A 344 -15.59 -22.10 3.26
N SER A 345 -16.31 -21.00 3.43
CA SER A 345 -17.46 -20.90 4.35
C SER A 345 -18.68 -20.40 3.58
N PRO A 346 -19.78 -21.18 3.51
CA PRO A 346 -21.00 -20.79 2.80
C PRO A 346 -21.56 -19.45 3.27
N LEU A 347 -21.98 -18.60 2.35
CA LEU A 347 -22.47 -17.25 2.62
C LEU A 347 -23.90 -17.03 2.12
N VAL A 348 -24.17 -17.28 0.84
CA VAL A 348 -25.50 -17.14 0.22
C VAL A 348 -25.73 -18.31 -0.72
N GLY A 349 -26.74 -19.13 -0.43
CA GLY A 349 -27.08 -20.31 -1.24
C GLY A 349 -27.63 -19.93 -2.63
N SER A 350 -27.38 -20.78 -3.63
CA SER A 350 -27.77 -20.57 -5.03
C SER A 350 -29.27 -20.26 -5.22
N SER A 351 -30.14 -20.84 -4.40
CA SER A 351 -31.59 -20.59 -4.42
C SER A 351 -31.98 -19.13 -4.06
N GLN A 352 -31.09 -18.37 -3.45
CA GLN A 352 -31.32 -16.98 -3.00
C GLN A 352 -30.76 -15.96 -3.98
N LEU A 353 -29.93 -16.38 -4.93
CA LEU A 353 -29.19 -15.48 -5.83
C LEU A 353 -29.94 -15.12 -7.11
N GLY A 354 -30.90 -15.95 -7.51
CA GLY A 354 -31.56 -15.83 -8.82
C GLY A 354 -30.74 -16.47 -9.95
N ALA A 355 -31.38 -16.62 -11.11
CA ALA A 355 -30.76 -17.29 -12.25
C ALA A 355 -29.63 -16.45 -12.86
N GLY A 356 -28.47 -17.09 -13.10
CA GLY A 356 -27.32 -16.46 -13.74
C GLY A 356 -26.61 -15.43 -12.86
N ALA A 357 -26.65 -15.61 -11.55
CA ALA A 357 -25.87 -14.82 -10.62
C ALA A 357 -24.37 -14.97 -10.90
N ARG A 358 -23.66 -13.85 -10.98
CA ARG A 358 -22.25 -13.75 -11.29
C ARG A 358 -21.66 -12.47 -10.71
N HIS A 359 -20.34 -12.33 -10.75
CA HIS A 359 -19.62 -11.14 -10.30
C HIS A 359 -19.96 -10.79 -8.84
N PRO A 360 -19.68 -11.71 -7.90
CA PRO A 360 -19.93 -11.47 -6.50
C PRO A 360 -19.03 -10.38 -5.95
N ALA A 361 -19.55 -9.59 -5.02
CA ALA A 361 -18.78 -8.58 -4.28
C ALA A 361 -19.25 -8.56 -2.82
N ILE A 362 -18.36 -8.17 -1.91
CA ILE A 362 -18.63 -8.11 -0.47
C ILE A 362 -18.06 -6.82 0.11
N ALA A 363 -18.75 -6.26 1.11
CA ALA A 363 -18.26 -5.10 1.83
C ALA A 363 -17.04 -5.45 2.70
N PRO A 364 -16.09 -4.52 2.88
CA PRO A 364 -15.12 -4.59 3.96
C PRO A 364 -15.84 -4.73 5.30
N ALA A 365 -15.22 -5.45 6.25
CA ALA A 365 -15.91 -5.88 7.48
C ALA A 365 -16.67 -4.76 8.21
N GLY A 366 -17.85 -5.09 8.65
CA GLY A 366 -18.75 -4.25 9.45
C GLY A 366 -20.20 -4.28 8.99
N THR A 367 -20.47 -4.17 7.69
CA THR A 367 -21.86 -4.08 7.18
C THR A 367 -22.40 -5.40 6.62
N ALA A 368 -21.55 -6.40 6.38
CA ALA A 368 -21.91 -7.70 5.83
C ALA A 368 -22.92 -7.63 4.65
N THR A 369 -22.71 -6.66 3.75
CA THR A 369 -23.46 -6.53 2.50
C THR A 369 -22.73 -7.29 1.40
N VAL A 370 -23.47 -8.09 0.64
CA VAL A 370 -23.01 -8.74 -0.58
C VAL A 370 -23.78 -8.22 -1.78
N ALA A 371 -23.12 -8.18 -2.93
CA ALA A 371 -23.70 -7.77 -4.19
C ALA A 371 -23.34 -8.76 -5.29
N TRP A 372 -24.14 -8.77 -6.34
CA TRP A 372 -23.89 -9.57 -7.53
C TRP A 372 -24.67 -9.04 -8.74
N VAL A 373 -24.25 -9.45 -9.91
CA VAL A 373 -25.00 -9.24 -11.13
C VAL A 373 -25.96 -10.42 -11.33
N ALA A 374 -27.24 -10.14 -11.57
CA ALA A 374 -28.25 -11.13 -11.95
C ALA A 374 -29.14 -10.59 -13.08
N GLY A 375 -29.30 -11.39 -14.13
CA GLY A 375 -30.00 -10.93 -15.33
C GLY A 375 -29.35 -9.67 -15.93
N ASN A 376 -30.12 -8.60 -16.07
CA ASN A 376 -29.68 -7.29 -16.55
C ASN A 376 -29.62 -6.26 -15.40
N GLY A 377 -29.24 -6.66 -14.21
CA GLY A 377 -29.23 -5.75 -13.08
C GLY A 377 -28.21 -6.13 -12.03
N VAL A 378 -28.13 -5.29 -11.01
CA VAL A 378 -27.30 -5.47 -9.84
C VAL A 378 -28.19 -5.70 -8.63
N SER A 379 -27.85 -6.69 -7.80
CA SER A 379 -28.53 -7.02 -6.56
C SER A 379 -27.65 -6.74 -5.36
N ALA A 380 -28.25 -6.29 -4.27
CA ALA A 380 -27.62 -6.05 -2.97
C ALA A 380 -28.38 -6.84 -1.88
N ARG A 381 -27.64 -7.49 -0.97
CA ARG A 381 -28.22 -8.20 0.18
C ARG A 381 -27.43 -7.94 1.45
N ARG A 382 -28.14 -7.57 2.50
CA ARG A 382 -27.58 -7.51 3.86
C ARG A 382 -27.70 -8.88 4.50
N LEU A 383 -26.58 -9.43 4.96
CA LEU A 383 -26.54 -10.79 5.50
C LEU A 383 -27.20 -10.91 6.89
N ALA A 384 -27.17 -9.84 7.68
CA ALA A 384 -27.67 -9.85 9.07
C ALA A 384 -29.19 -10.12 9.18
N ASP A 385 -29.98 -9.59 8.26
CA ASP A 385 -31.45 -9.66 8.27
C ASP A 385 -32.04 -10.21 6.96
N GLY A 386 -31.19 -10.47 5.96
CA GLY A 386 -31.59 -10.96 4.65
C GLY A 386 -32.29 -9.94 3.75
N GLN A 387 -32.31 -8.65 4.15
CA GLN A 387 -32.87 -7.57 3.32
C GLN A 387 -32.15 -7.54 1.99
N GLN A 388 -32.93 -7.51 0.91
CA GLN A 388 -32.41 -7.56 -0.46
C GLN A 388 -33.15 -6.56 -1.34
N SER A 389 -32.38 -5.95 -2.23
CA SER A 389 -32.88 -5.07 -3.29
C SER A 389 -32.19 -5.37 -4.61
N SER A 390 -32.73 -4.88 -5.69
CA SER A 390 -32.14 -4.99 -7.03
C SER A 390 -32.49 -3.76 -7.87
N GLN A 391 -31.58 -3.41 -8.78
CA GLN A 391 -31.74 -2.31 -9.71
C GLN A 391 -31.39 -2.78 -11.12
N ASP A 392 -32.28 -2.53 -12.07
CA ASP A 392 -31.99 -2.78 -13.48
C ASP A 392 -30.88 -1.84 -13.97
N LEU A 393 -29.88 -2.42 -14.60
CA LEU A 393 -28.75 -1.70 -15.16
C LEU A 393 -28.23 -2.50 -16.37
N ALA A 394 -28.22 -1.90 -17.54
CA ALA A 394 -27.80 -2.60 -18.76
C ALA A 394 -26.28 -2.87 -18.73
N SER A 395 -25.92 -4.14 -18.92
CA SER A 395 -24.50 -4.58 -18.92
C SER A 395 -23.69 -3.96 -17.76
N PRO A 396 -24.04 -4.26 -16.50
CA PRO A 396 -23.34 -3.64 -15.37
C PRO A 396 -21.87 -4.04 -15.32
N THR A 397 -21.01 -3.14 -14.84
CA THR A 397 -19.67 -3.49 -14.39
C THR A 397 -19.75 -4.56 -13.28
N TRP A 398 -18.64 -5.26 -12.98
CA TRP A 398 -18.53 -5.99 -11.73
C TRP A 398 -18.83 -5.03 -10.58
N PRO A 399 -19.80 -5.32 -9.69
CA PRO A 399 -20.14 -4.40 -8.61
C PRO A 399 -19.01 -4.29 -7.60
N SER A 400 -18.91 -3.14 -6.96
CA SER A 400 -18.04 -2.91 -5.80
C SER A 400 -18.92 -2.56 -4.60
N VAL A 401 -18.58 -3.04 -3.40
CA VAL A 401 -19.35 -2.76 -2.18
C VAL A 401 -18.47 -1.99 -1.21
N ASP A 402 -18.85 -0.77 -0.89
CA ASP A 402 -18.10 0.05 0.04
C ASP A 402 -18.30 -0.36 1.52
N ARG A 403 -17.50 0.22 2.42
CA ARG A 403 -17.54 -0.10 3.86
C ARG A 403 -18.87 0.23 4.55
N LEU A 404 -19.70 1.08 3.95
CA LEU A 404 -21.02 1.44 4.46
C LEU A 404 -22.13 0.59 3.85
N GLY A 405 -21.78 -0.36 2.97
CA GLY A 405 -22.71 -1.31 2.34
C GLY A 405 -23.41 -0.77 1.11
N TRP A 406 -22.95 0.34 0.54
CA TRP A 406 -23.41 0.82 -0.75
C TRP A 406 -22.76 0.04 -1.88
N VAL A 407 -23.57 -0.40 -2.82
CA VAL A 407 -23.16 -1.16 -4.02
C VAL A 407 -23.03 -0.21 -5.18
N TRP A 408 -21.87 -0.17 -5.80
CA TRP A 408 -21.51 0.70 -6.89
C TRP A 408 -21.43 -0.07 -8.20
N ALA A 409 -22.07 0.43 -9.24
CA ALA A 409 -21.98 -0.14 -10.59
C ALA A 409 -22.23 0.94 -11.65
N ALA A 410 -21.71 0.70 -12.85
CA ALA A 410 -21.98 1.52 -14.03
C ALA A 410 -22.36 0.63 -15.22
N SER A 411 -23.02 1.19 -16.23
CA SER A 411 -23.29 0.50 -17.48
C SER A 411 -22.07 0.53 -18.39
N THR A 412 -21.57 -0.64 -18.79
CA THR A 412 -20.38 -0.75 -19.65
C THR A 412 -20.64 -0.42 -21.12
N GLY A 413 -21.88 -0.34 -21.54
CA GLY A 413 -22.27 -0.14 -22.95
C GLY A 413 -22.70 1.28 -23.31
N GLN A 414 -22.68 2.22 -22.35
CA GLN A 414 -23.18 3.57 -22.52
C GLN A 414 -22.07 4.59 -22.27
N GLU A 415 -21.82 5.47 -23.27
CA GLU A 415 -20.87 6.57 -23.15
C GLU A 415 -21.37 7.61 -22.13
N GLY A 416 -20.45 8.08 -21.27
CA GLY A 416 -20.75 9.08 -20.25
C GLY A 416 -21.86 8.68 -19.27
N ALA A 417 -22.10 7.35 -19.10
CA ALA A 417 -23.16 6.83 -18.24
C ALA A 417 -22.97 7.28 -16.79
N ASP A 418 -24.06 7.74 -16.20
CA ASP A 418 -24.14 7.95 -14.76
C ASP A 418 -23.93 6.61 -14.01
N TRP A 419 -23.43 6.71 -12.80
CA TRP A 419 -23.20 5.54 -11.96
C TRP A 419 -24.38 5.29 -11.04
N THR A 420 -24.70 4.04 -10.84
CA THR A 420 -25.76 3.61 -9.92
C THR A 420 -25.14 3.19 -8.60
N VAL A 421 -25.65 3.74 -7.52
CA VAL A 421 -25.31 3.36 -6.15
C VAL A 421 -26.59 2.86 -5.46
N LEU A 422 -26.55 1.62 -4.98
CA LEU A 422 -27.70 0.89 -4.43
C LEU A 422 -27.43 0.43 -3.01
N SER A 423 -28.38 0.60 -2.08
CA SER A 423 -28.36 -0.04 -0.76
C SER A 423 -29.22 -1.31 -0.70
N ALA A 424 -28.93 -2.19 0.24
CA ALA A 424 -29.77 -3.38 0.48
C ALA A 424 -31.22 -3.04 0.86
N ASP A 425 -31.48 -1.84 1.38
CA ASP A 425 -32.83 -1.32 1.71
C ASP A 425 -33.58 -0.79 0.48
N GLY A 426 -32.98 -0.83 -0.70
CA GLY A 426 -33.58 -0.36 -1.95
C GLY A 426 -33.47 1.14 -2.19
N GLN A 427 -32.62 1.84 -1.43
CA GLN A 427 -32.29 3.21 -1.75
C GLN A 427 -31.36 3.24 -2.97
N VAL A 428 -31.71 4.00 -4.00
CA VAL A 428 -30.92 4.17 -5.22
C VAL A 428 -30.51 5.62 -5.37
N THR A 429 -29.23 5.83 -5.64
CA THR A 429 -28.68 7.15 -5.95
C THR A 429 -27.97 7.06 -7.30
N THR A 430 -28.24 8.00 -8.18
CA THR A 430 -27.53 8.15 -9.45
C THR A 430 -26.47 9.24 -9.28
N LEU A 431 -25.22 8.90 -9.55
CA LEU A 431 -24.09 9.83 -9.50
C LEU A 431 -23.64 10.17 -10.91
N ALA A 432 -23.46 11.47 -11.17
CA ALA A 432 -22.91 11.91 -12.44
C ALA A 432 -21.49 11.37 -12.64
N SER A 433 -21.18 10.92 -13.84
CA SER A 433 -19.82 10.56 -14.23
C SER A 433 -18.89 11.77 -14.09
N PRO A 434 -17.65 11.61 -13.55
CA PRO A 434 -16.68 12.71 -13.52
C PRO A 434 -16.08 13.03 -14.89
N PHE A 435 -16.45 12.27 -15.93
CA PHE A 435 -15.95 12.43 -17.28
C PHE A 435 -17.02 13.04 -18.20
N THR A 436 -16.59 13.98 -19.03
CA THR A 436 -17.45 14.66 -20.02
C THR A 436 -17.20 14.21 -21.46
N ASP A 437 -16.25 13.28 -21.64
CA ASP A 437 -15.92 12.69 -22.93
C ASP A 437 -16.78 11.45 -23.23
N SER A 438 -16.65 10.88 -24.43
CA SER A 438 -17.36 9.67 -24.86
C SER A 438 -16.74 8.36 -24.38
N SER A 439 -16.09 8.37 -23.20
CA SER A 439 -15.55 7.16 -22.61
C SER A 439 -16.63 6.29 -21.97
N THR A 440 -16.37 4.98 -21.94
CA THR A 440 -17.24 4.01 -21.27
C THR A 440 -16.50 3.35 -20.09
N PRO A 441 -17.12 3.30 -18.90
CA PRO A 441 -16.53 2.60 -17.78
C PRO A 441 -16.50 1.09 -18.05
N THR A 442 -15.41 0.43 -17.65
CA THR A 442 -15.25 -1.02 -17.74
C THR A 442 -15.07 -1.67 -16.35
N ALA A 443 -14.55 -0.93 -15.39
CA ALA A 443 -14.49 -1.33 -13.98
C ALA A 443 -14.65 -0.13 -13.05
N LEU A 444 -15.26 -0.37 -11.89
CA LEU A 444 -15.38 0.54 -10.75
C LEU A 444 -15.02 -0.23 -9.50
N ARG A 445 -14.08 0.27 -8.68
CA ARG A 445 -13.73 -0.32 -7.38
C ARG A 445 -13.57 0.78 -6.35
N VAL A 446 -14.38 0.75 -5.30
CA VAL A 446 -14.27 1.69 -4.17
C VAL A 446 -13.16 1.22 -3.24
N SER A 447 -12.32 2.13 -2.76
CA SER A 447 -11.27 1.78 -1.81
C SER A 447 -11.86 1.24 -0.49
N PRO A 448 -11.15 0.37 0.24
CA PRO A 448 -11.64 -0.20 1.49
C PRO A 448 -11.99 0.82 2.57
N ASP A 449 -11.33 2.00 2.57
CA ASP A 449 -11.66 3.14 3.42
C ASP A 449 -12.92 3.90 2.97
N GLY A 450 -13.40 3.63 1.75
CA GLY A 450 -14.58 4.26 1.15
C GLY A 450 -14.37 5.69 0.66
N ALA A 451 -13.13 6.19 0.66
CA ALA A 451 -12.82 7.58 0.31
C ALA A 451 -12.49 7.79 -1.16
N ARG A 452 -12.09 6.74 -1.86
CA ARG A 452 -11.68 6.80 -3.27
C ARG A 452 -12.44 5.76 -4.10
N VAL A 453 -12.53 6.02 -5.39
CA VAL A 453 -12.95 5.02 -6.38
C VAL A 453 -11.93 4.99 -7.50
N VAL A 454 -11.45 3.80 -7.87
CA VAL A 454 -10.69 3.59 -9.10
C VAL A 454 -11.65 3.24 -10.22
N ILE A 455 -11.43 3.87 -11.37
CA ILE A 455 -12.26 3.73 -12.56
C ILE A 455 -11.38 3.29 -13.70
N VAL A 456 -11.68 2.14 -14.29
CA VAL A 456 -11.10 1.77 -15.59
C VAL A 456 -12.11 2.15 -16.67
N ARG A 457 -11.66 2.90 -17.67
CA ARG A 457 -12.52 3.34 -18.76
C ARG A 457 -11.85 3.17 -20.11
N ARG A 458 -12.67 2.98 -21.12
CA ARG A 458 -12.24 2.87 -22.52
C ARG A 458 -12.41 4.21 -23.22
N ILE A 459 -11.35 4.65 -23.90
CA ILE A 459 -11.32 5.84 -24.75
C ILE A 459 -10.81 5.40 -26.11
N GLY A 460 -11.68 5.39 -27.12
CA GLY A 460 -11.31 4.85 -28.43
C GLY A 460 -10.90 3.38 -28.36
N SER A 461 -9.66 3.06 -28.74
CA SER A 461 -9.08 1.72 -28.64
C SER A 461 -8.27 1.50 -27.34
N GLY A 462 -7.97 2.55 -26.58
CA GLY A 462 -7.21 2.50 -25.33
C GLY A 462 -8.11 2.28 -24.11
N GLN A 463 -7.53 1.73 -23.06
CA GLN A 463 -8.18 1.55 -21.77
C GLN A 463 -7.19 1.89 -20.67
N GLY A 464 -7.53 2.85 -19.81
CA GLY A 464 -6.70 3.34 -18.72
C GLY A 464 -7.45 3.40 -17.40
N ALA A 465 -6.76 3.78 -16.34
CA ALA A 465 -7.29 3.89 -14.98
C ALA A 465 -7.18 5.31 -14.42
N TRP A 466 -8.21 5.71 -13.67
CA TRP A 466 -8.30 6.98 -12.95
C TRP A 466 -8.73 6.74 -11.52
N VAL A 467 -8.32 7.62 -10.61
CA VAL A 467 -8.78 7.62 -9.22
C VAL A 467 -9.50 8.94 -8.93
N ALA A 468 -10.63 8.87 -8.25
CA ALA A 468 -11.41 10.02 -7.85
C ALA A 468 -11.85 9.93 -6.39
N PRO A 469 -12.01 11.06 -5.66
CA PRO A 469 -12.54 11.06 -4.31
C PRO A 469 -14.05 10.83 -4.30
N VAL A 470 -14.53 10.08 -3.32
CA VAL A 470 -15.96 9.80 -3.10
C VAL A 470 -16.52 10.85 -2.13
N ILE A 471 -17.51 11.61 -2.56
CA ILE A 471 -18.18 12.63 -1.76
C ILE A 471 -19.42 12.02 -1.12
N ARG A 472 -19.57 12.20 0.19
CA ARG A 472 -20.70 11.68 0.98
C ARG A 472 -21.39 12.77 1.77
N ASP A 473 -22.65 12.55 2.10
CA ASP A 473 -23.34 13.36 3.11
C ASP A 473 -22.95 12.92 4.54
N THR A 474 -23.42 13.63 5.55
CA THR A 474 -23.17 13.34 6.98
C THR A 474 -23.74 11.99 7.46
N ARG A 475 -24.58 11.34 6.66
CA ARG A 475 -25.12 10.00 6.92
C ARG A 475 -24.33 8.91 6.19
N GLY A 476 -23.27 9.28 5.46
CA GLY A 476 -22.44 8.37 4.67
C GLY A 476 -23.04 7.99 3.31
N VAL A 477 -24.13 8.64 2.88
CA VAL A 477 -24.72 8.41 1.55
C VAL A 477 -23.83 9.01 0.48
N PRO A 478 -23.40 8.25 -0.54
CA PRO A 478 -22.65 8.82 -1.66
C PRO A 478 -23.49 9.85 -2.42
N THR A 479 -22.99 11.06 -2.56
CA THR A 479 -23.68 12.19 -3.21
C THR A 479 -22.98 12.65 -4.48
N GLY A 480 -21.72 12.24 -4.68
CA GLY A 480 -20.95 12.63 -5.85
C GLY A 480 -19.57 11.97 -5.88
N VAL A 481 -18.86 12.25 -6.94
CA VAL A 481 -17.47 11.90 -7.16
C VAL A 481 -16.74 13.16 -7.57
N GLY A 482 -15.60 13.42 -6.99
CA GLY A 482 -14.78 14.59 -7.32
C GLY A 482 -14.02 14.42 -8.63
N ALA A 483 -13.12 15.34 -8.93
CA ALA A 483 -12.31 15.29 -10.13
C ALA A 483 -11.47 14.00 -10.18
N ALA A 484 -11.52 13.30 -11.30
CA ALA A 484 -10.75 12.09 -11.54
C ALA A 484 -9.33 12.44 -12.02
N VAL A 485 -8.32 11.84 -11.41
CA VAL A 485 -6.91 11.99 -11.78
C VAL A 485 -6.44 10.69 -12.42
N ALA A 486 -5.76 10.78 -13.55
CA ALA A 486 -5.17 9.63 -14.22
C ALA A 486 -4.12 8.98 -13.31
N VAL A 487 -4.12 7.65 -13.28
CA VAL A 487 -3.10 6.90 -12.52
C VAL A 487 -1.87 6.74 -13.41
N ALA A 488 -0.78 7.34 -13.01
CA ALA A 488 0.47 7.28 -13.75
C ALA A 488 0.88 5.83 -14.06
N GLY A 489 1.31 5.58 -15.29
CA GLY A 489 1.66 4.24 -15.79
C GLY A 489 0.47 3.32 -16.09
N LEU A 490 -0.77 3.77 -15.86
CA LEU A 490 -2.01 3.08 -16.23
C LEU A 490 -2.84 3.87 -17.24
N ASP A 491 -2.19 4.63 -18.12
CA ASP A 491 -2.85 5.49 -19.12
C ASP A 491 -3.52 4.67 -20.23
N GLU A 492 -2.94 3.51 -20.55
CA GLU A 492 -3.44 2.57 -21.57
C GLU A 492 -3.12 1.12 -21.20
N GLY A 493 -3.68 0.17 -21.91
CA GLY A 493 -3.38 -1.26 -21.73
C GLY A 493 -3.94 -1.91 -20.47
N VAL A 494 -4.69 -1.19 -19.64
CA VAL A 494 -5.27 -1.72 -18.40
C VAL A 494 -6.41 -2.68 -18.72
N ALA A 495 -6.28 -3.95 -18.35
CA ALA A 495 -7.33 -4.95 -18.51
C ALA A 495 -8.31 -4.92 -17.34
N ASP A 496 -7.79 -4.88 -16.11
CA ASP A 496 -8.57 -4.83 -14.86
C ASP A 496 -7.72 -4.26 -13.72
N VAL A 497 -8.37 -3.86 -12.60
CA VAL A 497 -7.72 -3.22 -11.46
C VAL A 497 -8.44 -3.59 -10.17
N SER A 498 -7.68 -3.71 -9.08
CA SER A 498 -8.19 -3.88 -7.71
C SER A 498 -7.38 -3.05 -6.71
N TRP A 499 -7.98 -2.79 -5.55
CA TRP A 499 -7.27 -2.21 -4.41
C TRP A 499 -6.50 -3.28 -3.64
N ALA A 500 -5.26 -2.97 -3.28
CA ALA A 500 -4.46 -3.72 -2.31
C ALA A 500 -4.26 -2.85 -1.06
N GLY A 501 -5.22 -2.89 -0.15
CA GLY A 501 -5.36 -1.88 0.91
C GLY A 501 -5.94 -0.57 0.36
N SER A 502 -5.76 0.54 1.08
CA SER A 502 -6.42 1.82 0.75
C SER A 502 -5.58 2.78 -0.10
N SER A 503 -4.31 2.49 -0.33
CA SER A 503 -3.38 3.40 -1.03
C SER A 503 -2.55 2.73 -2.11
N THR A 504 -2.82 1.47 -2.43
CA THR A 504 -2.11 0.75 -3.49
C THR A 504 -3.11 0.10 -4.44
N LEU A 505 -2.86 0.21 -5.72
CA LEU A 505 -3.59 -0.51 -6.77
C LEU A 505 -2.76 -1.69 -7.27
N VAL A 506 -3.43 -2.75 -7.65
CA VAL A 506 -2.88 -3.80 -8.51
C VAL A 506 -3.65 -3.82 -9.81
N ALA A 507 -2.97 -3.86 -10.94
CA ALA A 507 -3.60 -3.78 -12.25
C ALA A 507 -3.03 -4.85 -13.19
N LEU A 508 -3.90 -5.49 -13.96
CA LEU A 508 -3.50 -6.29 -15.11
C LEU A 508 -3.26 -5.37 -16.30
N HIS A 509 -2.06 -5.40 -16.82
CA HIS A 509 -1.63 -4.57 -17.94
C HIS A 509 -1.25 -5.43 -19.14
N ARG A 510 -1.85 -5.14 -20.29
CA ARG A 510 -1.58 -5.83 -21.56
C ARG A 510 -0.37 -5.21 -22.25
N VAL A 511 0.65 -6.02 -22.47
CA VAL A 511 1.87 -5.63 -23.17
C VAL A 511 2.08 -6.47 -24.42
N GLN A 512 2.99 -6.03 -25.30
CA GLN A 512 3.39 -6.87 -26.42
C GLN A 512 4.02 -8.16 -25.90
N GLY A 513 3.33 -9.28 -26.12
CA GLY A 513 3.83 -10.62 -25.73
C GLY A 513 3.24 -11.18 -24.44
N GLY A 514 2.33 -10.49 -23.74
CA GLY A 514 1.73 -11.08 -22.55
C GLY A 514 0.90 -10.13 -21.69
N THR A 515 0.80 -10.51 -20.44
CA THR A 515 0.14 -9.73 -19.40
C THR A 515 1.10 -9.56 -18.23
N GLU A 516 1.14 -8.37 -17.67
CA GLU A 516 1.90 -8.03 -16.49
C GLU A 516 0.95 -7.62 -15.36
N LEU A 517 1.35 -7.87 -14.13
CA LEU A 517 0.72 -7.33 -12.94
C LEU A 517 1.53 -6.13 -12.48
N MET A 518 0.93 -4.97 -12.53
CA MET A 518 1.50 -3.74 -12.02
C MET A 518 1.05 -3.51 -10.57
N ILE A 519 1.97 -3.17 -9.70
CA ILE A 519 1.71 -2.74 -8.33
C ILE A 519 1.97 -1.23 -8.31
N VAL A 520 0.93 -0.46 -8.08
CA VAL A 520 0.92 0.99 -8.22
C VAL A 520 0.51 1.63 -6.88
N PRO A 521 1.46 1.89 -5.97
CA PRO A 521 1.17 2.68 -4.78
C PRO A 521 0.78 4.11 -5.20
N LEU A 522 -0.29 4.65 -4.65
CA LEU A 522 -0.62 6.07 -4.86
C LEU A 522 0.51 6.92 -4.29
N GLY A 523 1.01 7.85 -5.09
CA GLY A 523 2.16 8.67 -4.70
C GLY A 523 3.49 7.91 -4.55
N GLY A 524 3.56 6.63 -4.98
CA GLY A 524 4.74 5.79 -4.88
C GLY A 524 5.28 5.32 -6.22
N ARG A 525 6.32 4.49 -6.17
CA ARG A 525 6.97 3.94 -7.36
C ARG A 525 6.25 2.69 -7.85
N ILE A 526 6.06 2.61 -9.14
CA ILE A 526 5.44 1.45 -9.79
C ILE A 526 6.44 0.28 -9.83
N SER A 527 5.96 -0.92 -9.55
CA SER A 527 6.69 -2.15 -9.78
C SER A 527 5.86 -3.12 -10.61
N THR A 528 6.54 -3.94 -11.42
CA THR A 528 5.91 -4.84 -12.38
C THR A 528 6.38 -6.26 -12.14
N ILE A 529 5.47 -7.21 -12.25
CA ILE A 529 5.75 -8.64 -12.16
C ILE A 529 5.00 -9.39 -13.26
N SER A 530 5.52 -10.51 -13.69
CA SER A 530 4.86 -11.34 -14.70
C SER A 530 3.53 -11.89 -14.18
N ALA A 531 2.48 -11.80 -14.99
CA ALA A 531 1.18 -12.43 -14.75
C ALA A 531 0.95 -13.57 -15.77
N PRO A 532 0.02 -14.50 -15.50
CA PRO A 532 -0.43 -15.46 -16.50
C PRO A 532 -0.97 -14.71 -17.73
N SER A 533 -0.53 -15.10 -18.93
CA SER A 533 -0.94 -14.43 -20.18
C SER A 533 -2.45 -14.49 -20.44
N THR A 534 -3.13 -15.43 -19.81
CA THR A 534 -4.59 -15.64 -19.85
C THR A 534 -5.34 -14.94 -18.74
N ALA A 535 -4.67 -14.17 -17.85
CA ALA A 535 -5.33 -13.43 -16.78
C ALA A 535 -6.27 -12.35 -17.34
N GLU A 536 -7.51 -12.32 -16.86
CA GLU A 536 -8.55 -11.38 -17.27
C GLU A 536 -9.07 -10.53 -16.11
N HIS A 537 -9.07 -11.07 -14.89
CA HIS A 537 -9.52 -10.40 -13.68
C HIS A 537 -8.46 -10.48 -12.60
N VAL A 538 -8.36 -9.43 -11.78
CA VAL A 538 -7.45 -9.34 -10.64
C VAL A 538 -8.17 -8.86 -9.41
N THR A 539 -7.85 -9.46 -8.27
CA THR A 539 -8.31 -8.97 -6.97
C THR A 539 -7.20 -9.13 -5.92
N ALA A 540 -7.20 -8.26 -4.92
CA ALA A 540 -6.15 -8.24 -3.90
C ALA A 540 -6.71 -8.01 -2.49
N GLY A 541 -6.01 -8.55 -1.50
CA GLY A 541 -6.30 -8.32 -0.09
C GLY A 541 -5.69 -7.02 0.43
N THR A 542 -5.39 -6.97 1.71
CA THR A 542 -4.87 -5.77 2.38
C THR A 542 -3.50 -5.31 1.85
N THR A 543 -2.74 -6.22 1.25
CA THR A 543 -1.39 -5.93 0.72
C THR A 543 -1.23 -6.51 -0.68
N PRO A 544 -0.31 -5.96 -1.51
CA PRO A 544 -0.03 -6.49 -2.85
C PRO A 544 0.70 -7.85 -2.84
N THR A 545 0.95 -8.44 -1.68
CA THR A 545 1.43 -9.83 -1.55
C THR A 545 0.30 -10.85 -1.62
N THR A 546 -0.93 -10.44 -1.31
CA THR A 546 -2.14 -11.27 -1.38
C THR A 546 -2.91 -10.90 -2.65
N VAL A 547 -2.55 -11.51 -3.77
CA VAL A 547 -3.17 -11.25 -5.08
C VAL A 547 -3.66 -12.55 -5.69
N TYR A 548 -4.86 -12.47 -6.26
CA TYR A 548 -5.47 -13.54 -7.05
C TYR A 548 -5.77 -13.05 -8.45
N VAL A 549 -5.64 -13.93 -9.42
CA VAL A 549 -6.07 -13.66 -10.81
C VAL A 549 -7.00 -14.77 -11.28
N GLN A 550 -7.99 -14.38 -12.06
CA GLN A 550 -8.83 -15.30 -12.79
C GLN A 550 -8.43 -15.28 -14.26
N THR A 551 -8.29 -16.46 -14.84
CA THR A 551 -7.88 -16.65 -16.22
C THR A 551 -9.08 -16.91 -17.13
N SER A 552 -8.91 -16.72 -18.44
CA SER A 552 -9.98 -16.87 -19.46
C SER A 552 -10.59 -18.29 -19.52
N ASP A 553 -9.94 -19.30 -18.97
CA ASP A 553 -10.46 -20.67 -18.84
C ASP A 553 -11.24 -20.89 -17.51
N GLY A 554 -11.41 -19.83 -16.71
CA GLY A 554 -12.11 -19.87 -15.41
C GLY A 554 -11.25 -20.31 -14.23
N SER A 555 -9.96 -20.59 -14.43
CA SER A 555 -9.07 -20.96 -13.33
C SER A 555 -8.75 -19.76 -12.46
N VAL A 556 -8.75 -19.95 -11.13
CA VAL A 556 -8.31 -18.96 -10.15
C VAL A 556 -6.93 -19.33 -9.63
N LEU A 557 -6.01 -18.38 -9.73
CA LEU A 557 -4.62 -18.57 -9.32
C LEU A 557 -4.27 -17.57 -8.22
N SER A 558 -3.56 -18.02 -7.19
CA SER A 558 -2.96 -17.16 -6.17
C SER A 558 -1.46 -17.02 -6.40
N ARG A 559 -0.92 -15.86 -6.01
CA ARG A 559 0.51 -15.62 -6.07
C ARG A 559 1.20 -16.09 -4.78
N SER A 560 2.27 -16.88 -4.94
CA SER A 560 3.16 -17.27 -3.83
C SER A 560 4.61 -17.00 -4.26
N GLY A 561 5.21 -15.93 -3.73
CA GLY A 561 6.52 -15.46 -4.20
C GLY A 561 6.48 -15.04 -5.67
N SER A 562 7.24 -15.69 -6.53
CA SER A 562 7.27 -15.47 -7.98
C SER A 562 6.39 -16.45 -8.78
N VAL A 563 5.69 -17.36 -8.11
CA VAL A 563 4.95 -18.47 -8.76
C VAL A 563 3.45 -18.26 -8.60
N TRP A 564 2.69 -18.55 -9.66
CA TRP A 564 1.23 -18.61 -9.64
C TRP A 564 0.77 -20.04 -9.40
N GLN A 565 -0.07 -20.26 -8.43
CA GLN A 565 -0.57 -21.58 -8.04
C GLN A 565 -2.10 -21.60 -8.08
N PRO A 566 -2.71 -22.70 -8.58
CA PRO A 566 -4.14 -22.86 -8.54
C PRO A 566 -4.66 -22.78 -7.09
N VAL A 567 -5.72 -22.02 -6.90
CA VAL A 567 -6.52 -22.04 -5.67
C VAL A 567 -7.44 -23.27 -5.71
N VAL A 568 -8.10 -23.57 -4.57
CA VAL A 568 -9.02 -24.71 -4.41
C VAL A 568 -9.90 -24.91 -5.65
N ALA A 569 -10.01 -26.14 -6.14
CA ALA A 569 -10.97 -26.53 -7.18
C ALA A 569 -12.41 -26.18 -6.75
N GLU A 570 -13.30 -25.87 -7.71
CA GLU A 570 -14.74 -25.61 -7.52
C GLU A 570 -15.13 -24.12 -7.29
N ILE A 571 -14.22 -23.17 -7.48
CA ILE A 571 -14.57 -21.75 -7.54
C ILE A 571 -14.44 -21.22 -8.99
N SER A 572 -15.41 -20.41 -9.40
CA SER A 572 -15.46 -19.83 -10.75
C SER A 572 -15.13 -18.34 -10.78
N GLU A 573 -15.33 -17.64 -9.70
CA GLU A 573 -15.06 -16.21 -9.54
C GLU A 573 -14.58 -15.91 -8.14
N ILE A 574 -13.73 -14.88 -7.99
CA ILE A 574 -13.19 -14.43 -6.71
C ILE A 574 -13.09 -12.91 -6.68
N GLU A 575 -13.50 -12.29 -5.56
CA GLU A 575 -13.33 -10.86 -5.31
C GLU A 575 -13.03 -10.60 -3.85
N PHE A 576 -12.02 -9.77 -3.57
CA PHE A 576 -11.81 -9.21 -2.24
C PHE A 576 -12.75 -8.02 -1.98
N PRO A 577 -13.00 -7.66 -0.72
CA PRO A 577 -13.79 -6.49 -0.39
C PRO A 577 -13.24 -5.20 -1.02
N GLY A 578 -14.11 -4.42 -1.67
CA GLY A 578 -13.71 -3.15 -2.28
C GLY A 578 -14.49 -2.80 -3.54
#